data_c6aad24e3529d00dfe5b8baf8d89ae12
#
_entry.id   c6aad24e3529d00dfe5b8baf8d89ae12
#
_cell.length_a   1.000
_cell.length_b   1.000
_cell.length_c   1.000
_cell.angle_alpha   90.00
_cell.angle_beta   90.00
_cell.angle_gamma   90.00
#
_symmetry.space_group_name_H-M   'P 1'
#
loop_
_entity.id
_entity.type
_entity.pdbx_description
1 polymer ?
#
loop_
_entity_poly.entity_id
_entity_poly.type
_entity_poly.pdbx_seq_one_letter_code
_entity_poly.pdbx_strand_id
1 'polypeptide(L)'
;MTELSLSARVDAAFAALPLVAILRGLTPAEAVPAANALYDAGFRLIEVPLNSPDPFDSIEAIRRALPRDALVGAGTVLALDQVDRLAAIGADLVVMPHADTAIIRAAKSRSMICVPGVATATEAFTALAAGADALKLFPAEQITPPVVKALRAVVPHSVRLLPVGGITPDTMQPYRVAGAAGFGLGSALYSPGLPVADLAARAARFAQAWAEGTAVR
;
A
#
# COMPACT_ATOMS: atom_id res chain seq x y z
N MET A 1 -1.17 15.92 -23.43
CA MET A 1 -1.90 15.70 -22.15
C MET A 1 -0.93 16.02 -21.03
N THR A 2 -1.29 16.94 -20.15
CA THR A 2 -0.45 17.30 -18.99
C THR A 2 -0.40 16.13 -18.02
N GLU A 3 0.81 15.65 -17.71
CA GLU A 3 0.99 14.57 -16.73
C GLU A 3 0.51 15.05 -15.35
N LEU A 4 -0.33 14.24 -14.69
CA LEU A 4 -0.84 14.56 -13.36
C LEU A 4 0.32 14.62 -12.36
N SER A 5 0.26 15.54 -11.40
CA SER A 5 1.19 15.56 -10.28
C SER A 5 1.11 14.24 -9.48
N LEU A 6 2.18 13.89 -8.77
CA LEU A 6 2.18 12.68 -7.94
C LEU A 6 1.03 12.70 -6.92
N SER A 7 0.76 13.83 -6.28
CA SER A 7 -0.38 13.98 -5.35
C SER A 7 -1.72 13.67 -6.03
N ALA A 8 -1.95 14.19 -7.23
CA ALA A 8 -3.19 13.93 -7.97
C ALA A 8 -3.30 12.45 -8.39
N ARG A 9 -2.18 11.79 -8.72
CA ARG A 9 -2.16 10.34 -8.99
C ARG A 9 -2.51 9.53 -7.76
N VAL A 10 -2.00 9.91 -6.58
CA VAL A 10 -2.34 9.29 -5.29
C VAL A 10 -3.83 9.40 -5.01
N ASP A 11 -4.38 10.60 -5.12
CA ASP A 11 -5.79 10.84 -4.86
C ASP A 11 -6.68 10.04 -5.81
N ALA A 12 -6.32 9.98 -7.09
CA ALA A 12 -7.01 9.18 -8.09
C ALA A 12 -6.92 7.66 -7.80
N ALA A 13 -5.75 7.16 -7.40
CA ALA A 13 -5.56 5.74 -7.06
C ALA A 13 -6.40 5.33 -5.84
N PHE A 14 -6.42 6.16 -4.79
CA PHE A 14 -7.25 5.92 -3.61
C PHE A 14 -8.75 6.08 -3.89
N ALA A 15 -9.13 6.97 -4.80
CA ALA A 15 -10.54 7.12 -5.21
C ALA A 15 -11.02 5.93 -6.05
N ALA A 16 -10.16 5.36 -6.89
CA ALA A 16 -10.48 4.19 -7.70
C ALA A 16 -10.67 2.93 -6.83
N LEU A 17 -9.66 2.55 -6.05
CA LEU A 17 -9.71 1.42 -5.12
C LEU A 17 -8.62 1.60 -4.05
N PRO A 18 -8.96 1.93 -2.78
CA PRO A 18 -7.97 2.23 -1.74
C PRO A 18 -7.40 0.95 -1.09
N LEU A 19 -6.97 0.02 -1.92
CA LEU A 19 -6.37 -1.25 -1.52
C LEU A 19 -4.95 -1.34 -2.07
N VAL A 20 -3.98 -1.58 -1.17
CA VAL A 20 -2.56 -1.79 -1.51
C VAL A 20 -2.28 -3.27 -1.59
N ALA A 21 -1.91 -3.76 -2.77
CA ALA A 21 -1.50 -5.16 -2.96
C ALA A 21 -0.06 -5.34 -2.48
N ILE A 22 0.16 -6.30 -1.57
CA ILE A 22 1.46 -6.64 -0.99
C ILE A 22 1.89 -8.01 -1.56
N LEU A 23 2.84 -7.99 -2.50
CA LEU A 23 3.28 -9.18 -3.23
C LEU A 23 4.54 -9.81 -2.59
N ARG A 24 4.43 -10.22 -1.34
CA ARG A 24 5.56 -10.81 -0.60
C ARG A 24 5.97 -12.16 -1.16
N GLY A 25 7.24 -12.27 -1.52
CA GLY A 25 7.82 -13.49 -2.11
C GLY A 25 7.60 -13.62 -3.61
N LEU A 26 7.10 -12.57 -4.28
CA LEU A 26 6.99 -12.49 -5.73
C LEU A 26 8.38 -12.61 -6.38
N THR A 27 8.45 -13.41 -7.44
CA THR A 27 9.66 -13.52 -8.28
C THR A 27 9.54 -12.61 -9.52
N PRO A 28 10.67 -12.20 -10.16
CA PRO A 28 10.63 -11.42 -11.40
C PRO A 28 9.83 -12.08 -12.54
N ALA A 29 9.86 -13.41 -12.63
CA ALA A 29 9.10 -14.15 -13.65
C ALA A 29 7.58 -14.03 -13.47
N GLU A 30 7.10 -13.91 -12.23
CA GLU A 30 5.67 -13.79 -11.90
C GLU A 30 5.20 -12.32 -11.90
N ALA A 31 6.13 -11.35 -11.88
CA ALA A 31 5.86 -9.96 -11.56
C ALA A 31 4.83 -9.31 -12.51
N VAL A 32 5.06 -9.36 -13.80
CA VAL A 32 4.19 -8.70 -14.79
C VAL A 32 2.82 -9.38 -14.89
N PRO A 33 2.70 -10.71 -14.99
CA PRO A 33 1.39 -11.37 -14.99
C PRO A 33 0.56 -11.08 -13.74
N ALA A 34 1.18 -11.11 -12.55
CA ALA A 34 0.49 -10.80 -11.29
C ALA A 34 0.02 -9.34 -11.24
N ALA A 35 0.88 -8.40 -11.65
CA ALA A 35 0.55 -6.99 -11.66
C ALA A 35 -0.58 -6.64 -12.64
N ASN A 36 -0.60 -7.23 -13.83
CA ASN A 36 -1.68 -7.05 -14.79
C ASN A 36 -3.02 -7.56 -14.22
N ALA A 37 -3.05 -8.75 -13.61
CA ALA A 37 -4.25 -9.30 -13.00
C ALA A 37 -4.81 -8.39 -11.88
N LEU A 38 -3.93 -7.79 -11.07
CA LEU A 38 -4.33 -6.83 -10.05
C LEU A 38 -4.84 -5.52 -10.65
N TYR A 39 -4.15 -5.01 -11.67
CA TYR A 39 -4.55 -3.79 -12.38
C TYR A 39 -5.93 -3.93 -13.03
N ASP A 40 -6.20 -5.07 -13.69
CA ASP A 40 -7.48 -5.40 -14.31
C ASP A 40 -8.60 -5.54 -13.26
N ALA A 41 -8.27 -6.01 -12.05
CA ALA A 41 -9.19 -6.07 -10.92
C ALA A 41 -9.42 -4.70 -10.23
N GLY A 42 -8.81 -3.62 -10.74
CA GLY A 42 -8.99 -2.25 -10.24
C GLY A 42 -7.92 -1.75 -9.29
N PHE A 43 -6.93 -2.57 -8.88
CA PHE A 43 -5.84 -2.11 -8.01
C PHE A 43 -4.96 -1.08 -8.73
N ARG A 44 -4.60 -0.03 -8.00
CA ARG A 44 -3.69 1.03 -8.47
C ARG A 44 -2.49 1.24 -7.53
N LEU A 45 -2.44 0.51 -6.43
CA LEU A 45 -1.39 0.59 -5.42
C LEU A 45 -0.80 -0.81 -5.26
N ILE A 46 0.46 -1.00 -5.69
CA ILE A 46 1.13 -2.31 -5.71
C ILE A 46 2.54 -2.16 -5.10
N GLU A 47 2.84 -2.94 -4.09
CA GLU A 47 4.17 -3.01 -3.51
C GLU A 47 4.74 -4.43 -3.53
N VAL A 48 6.04 -4.54 -3.82
CA VAL A 48 6.82 -5.77 -3.64
C VAL A 48 7.73 -5.58 -2.43
N PRO A 49 7.57 -6.37 -1.36
CA PRO A 49 8.45 -6.28 -0.20
C PRO A 49 9.90 -6.61 -0.55
N LEU A 50 10.86 -5.80 -0.05
CA LEU A 50 12.28 -5.96 -0.36
C LEU A 50 12.92 -7.24 0.20
N ASN A 51 12.19 -7.99 0.99
CA ASN A 51 12.56 -9.35 1.41
C ASN A 51 11.97 -10.46 0.50
N SER A 52 11.55 -10.11 -0.71
CA SER A 52 11.20 -11.04 -1.80
C SER A 52 12.45 -11.37 -2.64
N PRO A 53 12.43 -12.43 -3.50
CA PRO A 53 13.50 -12.70 -4.45
C PRO A 53 13.62 -11.56 -5.48
N ASP A 54 14.85 -11.06 -5.69
CA ASP A 54 15.19 -10.02 -6.68
C ASP A 54 14.12 -8.91 -6.80
N PRO A 55 13.77 -8.23 -5.68
CA PRO A 55 12.57 -7.39 -5.61
C PRO A 55 12.65 -6.15 -6.49
N PHE A 56 13.85 -5.60 -6.70
CA PHE A 56 14.03 -4.41 -7.55
C PHE A 56 13.75 -4.73 -9.02
N ASP A 57 14.14 -5.91 -9.48
CA ASP A 57 13.87 -6.38 -10.85
C ASP A 57 12.37 -6.56 -11.06
N SER A 58 11.68 -7.14 -10.06
CA SER A 58 10.23 -7.27 -10.06
C SER A 58 9.52 -5.90 -10.11
N ILE A 59 9.95 -4.95 -9.27
CA ILE A 59 9.38 -3.59 -9.21
C ILE A 59 9.59 -2.85 -10.53
N GLU A 60 10.80 -2.91 -11.09
CA GLU A 60 11.11 -2.26 -12.37
C GLU A 60 10.29 -2.86 -13.52
N ALA A 61 10.16 -4.19 -13.57
CA ALA A 61 9.35 -4.86 -14.59
C ALA A 61 7.87 -4.46 -14.50
N ILE A 62 7.29 -4.44 -13.28
CA ILE A 62 5.91 -4.00 -13.05
C ILE A 62 5.75 -2.54 -13.46
N ARG A 63 6.69 -1.65 -13.05
CA ARG A 63 6.61 -0.23 -13.36
C ARG A 63 6.62 0.05 -14.86
N ARG A 64 7.41 -0.73 -15.63
CA ARG A 64 7.46 -0.62 -17.09
C ARG A 64 6.20 -1.17 -17.77
N ALA A 65 5.58 -2.19 -17.20
CA ALA A 65 4.42 -2.86 -17.80
C ALA A 65 3.10 -2.12 -17.54
N LEU A 66 2.93 -1.54 -16.35
CA LEU A 66 1.67 -0.91 -15.98
C LEU A 66 1.57 0.56 -16.44
N PRO A 67 0.35 1.04 -16.75
CA PRO A 67 0.09 2.46 -16.99
C PRO A 67 0.50 3.35 -15.80
N ARG A 68 0.67 4.66 -16.08
CA ARG A 68 1.15 5.64 -15.09
C ARG A 68 0.14 5.94 -13.96
N ASP A 69 -1.11 5.58 -14.10
CA ASP A 69 -2.12 5.70 -13.04
C ASP A 69 -1.96 4.62 -11.94
N ALA A 70 -1.22 3.55 -12.21
CA ALA A 70 -0.76 2.62 -11.18
C ALA A 70 0.47 3.19 -10.46
N LEU A 71 0.47 3.11 -9.13
CA LEU A 71 1.55 3.49 -8.23
C LEU A 71 2.25 2.21 -7.77
N VAL A 72 3.49 2.04 -8.20
CA VAL A 72 4.27 0.82 -8.00
C VAL A 72 5.50 1.12 -7.16
N GLY A 73 5.81 0.27 -6.20
CA GLY A 73 7.01 0.46 -5.39
C GLY A 73 7.32 -0.69 -4.46
N ALA A 74 8.00 -0.40 -3.38
CA ALA A 74 8.50 -1.39 -2.45
C ALA A 74 7.81 -1.34 -1.08
N GLY A 75 7.63 -2.53 -0.49
CA GLY A 75 7.41 -2.70 0.93
C GLY A 75 8.66 -3.13 1.67
N THR A 76 8.60 -3.10 2.99
CA THR A 76 9.72 -3.51 3.86
C THR A 76 11.02 -2.74 3.54
N VAL A 77 10.88 -1.44 3.28
CA VAL A 77 12.02 -0.54 3.09
C VAL A 77 12.59 -0.18 4.46
N LEU A 78 13.88 -0.47 4.67
CA LEU A 78 14.55 -0.38 5.98
C LEU A 78 15.85 0.44 5.96
N ALA A 79 16.28 0.93 4.79
CA ALA A 79 17.56 1.62 4.63
C ALA A 79 17.51 2.71 3.56
N LEU A 80 18.36 3.73 3.69
CA LEU A 80 18.40 4.87 2.78
C LEU A 80 18.85 4.50 1.36
N ASP A 81 19.82 3.61 1.23
CA ASP A 81 20.29 3.13 -0.07
C ASP A 81 19.19 2.40 -0.87
N GLN A 82 18.25 1.75 -0.18
CA GLN A 82 17.07 1.15 -0.83
C GLN A 82 16.17 2.23 -1.44
N VAL A 83 16.01 3.39 -0.78
CA VAL A 83 15.26 4.53 -1.32
C VAL A 83 15.92 5.07 -2.58
N ASP A 84 17.26 5.17 -2.59
CA ASP A 84 18.02 5.61 -3.76
C ASP A 84 17.84 4.67 -4.95
N ARG A 85 17.90 3.36 -4.71
CA ARG A 85 17.66 2.35 -5.74
C ARG A 85 16.24 2.40 -6.29
N LEU A 86 15.24 2.58 -5.41
CA LEU A 86 13.84 2.72 -5.83
C LEU A 86 13.64 3.95 -6.72
N ALA A 87 14.23 5.08 -6.36
CA ALA A 87 14.17 6.28 -7.18
C ALA A 87 14.81 6.06 -8.56
N ALA A 88 15.96 5.36 -8.62
CA ALA A 88 16.67 5.08 -9.87
C ALA A 88 15.85 4.22 -10.86
N ILE A 89 15.01 3.32 -10.37
CA ILE A 89 14.11 2.49 -11.20
C ILE A 89 12.73 3.11 -11.43
N GLY A 90 12.51 4.36 -10.98
CA GLY A 90 11.27 5.09 -11.19
C GLY A 90 10.09 4.58 -10.36
N ALA A 91 10.34 4.00 -9.18
CA ALA A 91 9.29 3.60 -8.25
C ALA A 91 8.53 4.82 -7.70
N ASP A 92 7.22 4.64 -7.49
CA ASP A 92 6.35 5.70 -6.97
C ASP A 92 6.14 5.61 -5.45
N LEU A 93 6.32 4.42 -4.84
CA LEU A 93 5.82 4.09 -3.51
C LEU A 93 6.89 3.46 -2.61
N VAL A 94 7.01 3.97 -1.38
CA VAL A 94 7.83 3.43 -0.29
C VAL A 94 6.93 3.06 0.87
N VAL A 95 6.82 1.78 1.19
CA VAL A 95 6.07 1.26 2.35
C VAL A 95 7.05 0.67 3.37
N MET A 96 6.86 1.00 4.64
CA MET A 96 7.76 0.60 5.71
C MET A 96 6.98 -0.16 6.79
N PRO A 97 7.62 -1.10 7.52
CA PRO A 97 6.99 -1.73 8.69
C PRO A 97 7.09 -0.88 9.96
N HIS A 98 7.83 0.22 9.95
CA HIS A 98 8.15 1.10 11.07
C HIS A 98 8.19 2.57 10.61
N ALA A 99 8.38 3.50 11.54
CA ALA A 99 8.43 4.95 11.27
C ALA A 99 9.84 5.51 11.43
N ASP A 100 10.72 5.27 10.46
CA ASP A 100 12.03 5.92 10.40
C ASP A 100 11.93 7.26 9.66
N THR A 101 12.15 8.35 10.36
CA THR A 101 12.04 9.71 9.82
C THR A 101 13.08 10.07 8.76
N ALA A 102 14.25 9.43 8.79
CA ALA A 102 15.27 9.64 7.76
C ALA A 102 14.84 9.02 6.42
N ILE A 103 14.31 7.80 6.46
CA ILE A 103 13.76 7.11 5.28
C ILE A 103 12.54 7.87 4.73
N ILE A 104 11.63 8.33 5.60
CA ILE A 104 10.46 9.13 5.18
C ILE A 104 10.92 10.39 4.43
N ARG A 105 11.82 11.19 5.02
CA ARG A 105 12.34 12.40 4.38
C ARG A 105 13.08 12.11 3.08
N ALA A 106 13.87 11.03 3.03
CA ALA A 106 14.56 10.59 1.83
C ALA A 106 13.59 10.23 0.69
N ALA A 107 12.51 9.49 0.98
CA ALA A 107 11.46 9.20 0.01
C ALA A 107 10.78 10.48 -0.50
N LYS A 108 10.44 11.40 0.41
CA LYS A 108 9.81 12.68 0.05
C LYS A 108 10.72 13.57 -0.79
N SER A 109 12.02 13.64 -0.49
CA SER A 109 12.98 14.43 -1.28
C SER A 109 13.16 13.88 -2.71
N ARG A 110 12.80 12.62 -2.96
CA ARG A 110 12.83 11.96 -4.27
C ARG A 110 11.45 11.89 -4.93
N SER A 111 10.49 12.69 -4.43
CA SER A 111 9.12 12.74 -4.94
C SER A 111 8.41 11.38 -4.95
N MET A 112 8.71 10.52 -3.98
CA MET A 112 7.99 9.25 -3.79
C MET A 112 6.93 9.39 -2.69
N ILE A 113 5.88 8.57 -2.78
CA ILE A 113 4.86 8.40 -1.75
C ILE A 113 5.48 7.57 -0.62
N CYS A 114 5.32 8.02 0.62
CA CYS A 114 5.81 7.30 1.78
C CYS A 114 4.68 6.90 2.73
N VAL A 115 4.57 5.59 3.01
CA VAL A 115 3.55 4.99 3.88
C VAL A 115 4.26 4.20 5.01
N PRO A 116 4.72 4.88 6.07
CA PRO A 116 5.37 4.24 7.21
C PRO A 116 4.39 3.45 8.07
N GLY A 117 4.90 2.38 8.71
CA GLY A 117 4.20 1.59 9.70
C GLY A 117 4.22 2.26 11.07
N VAL A 118 3.07 2.31 11.71
CA VAL A 118 2.88 2.88 13.05
C VAL A 118 1.92 2.01 13.87
N ALA A 119 2.16 1.94 15.16
CA ALA A 119 1.30 1.25 16.13
C ALA A 119 0.83 2.18 17.26
N THR A 120 1.46 3.35 17.42
CA THR A 120 1.19 4.31 18.49
C THR A 120 0.93 5.71 17.95
N ALA A 121 0.30 6.57 18.76
CA ALA A 121 0.11 7.97 18.41
C ALA A 121 1.45 8.71 18.25
N THR A 122 2.45 8.42 19.09
CA THR A 122 3.78 9.02 18.96
C THR A 122 4.42 8.74 17.63
N GLU A 123 4.40 7.48 17.16
CA GLU A 123 4.90 7.10 15.84
C GLU A 123 4.11 7.77 14.71
N ALA A 124 2.78 7.83 14.85
CA ALA A 124 1.91 8.45 13.86
C ALA A 124 2.27 9.94 13.66
N PHE A 125 2.33 10.73 14.75
CA PHE A 125 2.67 12.14 14.65
C PHE A 125 4.12 12.39 14.24
N THR A 126 5.05 11.53 14.66
CA THR A 126 6.47 11.60 14.22
C THR A 126 6.58 11.36 12.71
N ALA A 127 5.87 10.35 12.19
CA ALA A 127 5.85 10.04 10.76
C ALA A 127 5.22 11.18 9.95
N LEU A 128 4.09 11.73 10.40
CA LEU A 128 3.42 12.86 9.73
C LEU A 128 4.30 14.12 9.72
N ALA A 129 4.98 14.42 10.82
CA ALA A 129 5.92 15.54 10.89
C ALA A 129 7.14 15.36 9.96
N ALA A 130 7.50 14.12 9.62
CA ALA A 130 8.53 13.80 8.63
C ALA A 130 8.04 13.85 7.17
N GLY A 131 6.72 13.98 6.93
CA GLY A 131 6.13 14.12 5.61
C GLY A 131 5.44 12.87 5.06
N ALA A 132 5.03 11.91 5.91
CA ALA A 132 4.28 10.73 5.47
C ALA A 132 2.97 11.10 4.76
N ASP A 133 2.64 10.41 3.65
CA ASP A 133 1.44 10.64 2.85
C ASP A 133 0.21 9.85 3.34
N ALA A 134 0.46 8.74 4.02
CA ALA A 134 -0.53 7.89 4.69
C ALA A 134 0.16 7.12 5.81
N LEU A 135 -0.61 6.50 6.70
CA LEU A 135 -0.10 5.70 7.80
C LEU A 135 -0.55 4.24 7.66
N LYS A 136 0.40 3.32 7.59
CA LYS A 136 0.17 1.88 7.69
C LYS A 136 0.00 1.54 9.17
N LEU A 137 -1.19 1.10 9.56
CA LEU A 137 -1.45 0.61 10.91
C LEU A 137 -1.04 -0.88 10.97
N PHE A 138 0.09 -1.17 11.64
CA PHE A 138 0.70 -2.50 11.57
C PHE A 138 1.31 -2.92 12.91
N PRO A 139 1.10 -4.16 13.35
CA PRO A 139 0.22 -5.17 12.75
C PRO A 139 -1.27 -4.97 13.14
N ALA A 140 -2.19 -5.09 12.16
CA ALA A 140 -3.61 -4.86 12.40
C ALA A 140 -4.24 -5.90 13.36
N GLU A 141 -3.61 -7.05 13.55
CA GLU A 141 -3.98 -8.04 14.55
C GLU A 141 -3.94 -7.46 15.98
N GLN A 142 -3.08 -6.47 16.22
CA GLN A 142 -3.00 -5.74 17.51
C GLN A 142 -3.75 -4.41 17.46
N ILE A 143 -3.81 -3.76 16.28
CA ILE A 143 -4.49 -2.48 16.07
C ILE A 143 -5.92 -2.75 15.61
N THR A 144 -6.76 -3.23 16.54
CA THR A 144 -8.15 -3.58 16.28
C THR A 144 -9.02 -2.36 15.91
N PRO A 145 -10.23 -2.53 15.35
CA PRO A 145 -11.12 -1.41 15.03
C PRO A 145 -11.33 -0.39 16.16
N PRO A 146 -11.50 -0.78 17.46
CA PRO A 146 -11.53 0.17 18.56
C PRO A 146 -10.27 1.04 18.67
N VAL A 147 -9.07 0.46 18.45
CA VAL A 147 -7.80 1.20 18.46
C VAL A 147 -7.73 2.17 17.27
N VAL A 148 -8.16 1.76 16.09
CA VAL A 148 -8.24 2.65 14.91
C VAL A 148 -9.17 3.83 15.19
N LYS A 149 -10.34 3.59 15.81
CA LYS A 149 -11.28 4.65 16.21
C LYS A 149 -10.64 5.64 17.19
N ALA A 150 -9.88 5.14 18.16
CA ALA A 150 -9.17 5.98 19.12
C ALA A 150 -8.08 6.83 18.44
N LEU A 151 -7.29 6.25 17.54
CA LEU A 151 -6.30 6.98 16.73
C LEU A 151 -6.98 8.03 15.84
N ARG A 152 -8.13 7.70 15.24
CA ARG A 152 -8.89 8.64 14.38
C ARG A 152 -9.39 9.88 15.13
N ALA A 153 -9.61 9.78 16.44
CA ALA A 153 -10.03 10.91 17.25
C ALA A 153 -8.96 12.01 17.37
N VAL A 154 -7.69 11.69 17.16
CA VAL A 154 -6.55 12.62 17.31
C VAL A 154 -5.79 12.85 16.00
N VAL A 155 -5.75 11.89 15.11
CA VAL A 155 -5.10 12.02 13.79
C VAL A 155 -6.05 12.80 12.84
N PRO A 156 -5.58 13.81 12.09
CA PRO A 156 -6.42 14.58 11.17
C PRO A 156 -7.17 13.70 10.15
N HIS A 157 -8.42 14.03 9.86
CA HIS A 157 -9.27 13.26 8.92
C HIS A 157 -8.71 13.19 7.50
N SER A 158 -7.89 14.15 7.09
CA SER A 158 -7.17 14.14 5.81
C SER A 158 -6.09 13.07 5.68
N VAL A 159 -5.63 12.52 6.81
CA VAL A 159 -4.61 11.46 6.84
C VAL A 159 -5.28 10.10 6.60
N ARG A 160 -4.81 9.36 5.61
CA ARG A 160 -5.28 8.01 5.31
C ARG A 160 -4.68 7.01 6.31
N LEU A 161 -5.53 6.29 7.04
CA LEU A 161 -5.15 5.18 7.92
C LEU A 161 -5.40 3.86 7.19
N LEU A 162 -4.35 3.04 7.05
CA LEU A 162 -4.36 1.81 6.27
C LEU A 162 -4.00 0.62 7.17
N PRO A 163 -4.97 -0.09 7.77
CA PRO A 163 -4.70 -1.33 8.50
C PRO A 163 -4.06 -2.39 7.60
N VAL A 164 -3.03 -3.06 8.11
CA VAL A 164 -2.25 -4.10 7.41
C VAL A 164 -1.93 -5.24 8.36
N GLY A 165 -2.24 -6.47 7.97
CA GLY A 165 -2.07 -7.69 8.77
C GLY A 165 -3.42 -8.37 9.00
N GLY A 166 -3.55 -9.65 8.61
CA GLY A 166 -4.76 -10.44 8.83
C GLY A 166 -6.05 -9.92 8.17
N ILE A 167 -5.97 -8.95 7.26
CA ILE A 167 -7.15 -8.36 6.61
C ILE A 167 -7.70 -9.32 5.54
N THR A 168 -8.99 -9.64 5.65
CA THR A 168 -9.78 -10.41 4.69
C THR A 168 -11.00 -9.60 4.23
N PRO A 169 -11.68 -9.99 3.14
CA PRO A 169 -12.90 -9.30 2.71
C PRO A 169 -13.93 -9.11 3.85
N ASP A 170 -14.09 -10.13 4.68
CA ASP A 170 -15.08 -10.14 5.77
C ASP A 170 -14.69 -9.25 6.96
N THR A 171 -13.38 -8.98 7.15
CA THR A 171 -12.89 -8.17 8.28
C THR A 171 -12.75 -6.69 7.95
N MET A 172 -12.90 -6.25 6.68
CA MET A 172 -12.71 -4.86 6.29
C MET A 172 -13.74 -3.91 6.90
N GLN A 173 -15.01 -4.31 6.92
CA GLN A 173 -16.11 -3.40 7.30
C GLN A 173 -15.98 -2.80 8.71
N PRO A 174 -15.66 -3.55 9.79
CA PRO A 174 -15.43 -2.97 11.12
C PRO A 174 -14.33 -1.91 11.15
N TYR A 175 -13.23 -2.10 10.41
CA TYR A 175 -12.15 -1.12 10.31
C TYR A 175 -12.57 0.14 9.55
N ARG A 176 -13.39 0.01 8.50
CA ARG A 176 -13.92 1.17 7.75
C ARG A 176 -14.83 2.02 8.64
N VAL A 177 -15.72 1.39 9.40
CA VAL A 177 -16.57 2.08 10.39
C VAL A 177 -15.72 2.79 11.45
N ALA A 178 -14.57 2.23 11.82
CA ALA A 178 -13.63 2.84 12.76
C ALA A 178 -12.80 4.00 12.14
N GLY A 179 -12.89 4.23 10.83
CA GLY A 179 -12.22 5.34 10.14
C GLY A 179 -10.98 4.95 9.33
N ALA A 180 -10.81 3.66 8.99
CA ALA A 180 -9.82 3.24 8.01
C ALA A 180 -10.19 3.78 6.61
N ALA A 181 -9.21 4.32 5.90
CA ALA A 181 -9.37 4.91 4.57
C ALA A 181 -9.06 3.91 3.43
N GLY A 182 -8.55 2.75 3.76
CA GLY A 182 -8.15 1.69 2.86
C GLY A 182 -7.40 0.59 3.61
N PHE A 183 -6.77 -0.34 2.90
CA PHE A 183 -6.09 -1.49 3.49
C PHE A 183 -4.84 -1.89 2.73
N GLY A 184 -3.84 -2.47 3.43
CA GLY A 184 -2.79 -3.26 2.79
C GLY A 184 -3.10 -4.76 2.91
N LEU A 185 -3.06 -5.46 1.79
CA LEU A 185 -3.51 -6.85 1.65
C LEU A 185 -2.31 -7.75 1.35
N GLY A 186 -1.95 -8.59 2.31
CA GLY A 186 -0.85 -9.56 2.18
C GLY A 186 -1.34 -10.96 1.83
N SER A 187 -1.13 -11.93 2.73
CA SER A 187 -1.33 -13.37 2.48
C SER A 187 -2.76 -13.77 2.06
N ALA A 188 -3.77 -13.02 2.46
CA ALA A 188 -5.15 -13.28 2.01
C ALA A 188 -5.35 -12.93 0.51
N LEU A 189 -4.53 -12.04 -0.05
CA LEU A 189 -4.56 -11.67 -1.48
C LEU A 189 -3.56 -12.51 -2.27
N TYR A 190 -2.28 -12.54 -1.87
CA TYR A 190 -1.19 -13.17 -2.60
C TYR A 190 -0.32 -14.05 -1.70
N SER A 191 0.11 -15.19 -2.24
CA SER A 191 1.16 -16.04 -1.68
C SER A 191 2.07 -16.52 -2.80
N PRO A 192 3.38 -16.79 -2.54
CA PRO A 192 4.30 -17.30 -3.56
C PRO A 192 3.76 -18.52 -4.28
N GLY A 193 3.88 -18.55 -5.61
CA GLY A 193 3.38 -19.63 -6.46
C GLY A 193 1.87 -19.68 -6.65
N LEU A 194 1.12 -18.66 -6.20
CA LEU A 194 -0.31 -18.59 -6.45
C LEU A 194 -0.59 -18.40 -7.96
N PRO A 195 -1.41 -19.27 -8.59
CA PRO A 195 -1.81 -19.09 -9.97
C PRO A 195 -2.43 -17.71 -10.22
N VAL A 196 -2.10 -17.08 -11.35
CA VAL A 196 -2.59 -15.74 -11.70
C VAL A 196 -4.13 -15.66 -11.72
N ALA A 197 -4.80 -16.72 -12.17
CA ALA A 197 -6.26 -16.79 -12.15
C ALA A 197 -6.84 -16.74 -10.72
N ASP A 198 -6.18 -17.40 -9.77
CA ASP A 198 -6.58 -17.38 -8.36
C ASP A 198 -6.31 -16.02 -7.72
N LEU A 199 -5.18 -15.37 -8.07
CA LEU A 199 -4.90 -13.99 -7.66
C LEU A 199 -5.99 -13.04 -8.18
N ALA A 200 -6.36 -13.14 -9.45
CA ALA A 200 -7.43 -12.33 -10.03
C ALA A 200 -8.77 -12.52 -9.30
N ALA A 201 -9.12 -13.79 -9.00
CA ALA A 201 -10.34 -14.11 -8.26
C ALA A 201 -10.32 -13.52 -6.84
N ARG A 202 -9.21 -13.63 -6.12
CA ARG A 202 -9.05 -13.01 -4.79
C ARG A 202 -9.12 -11.49 -4.86
N ALA A 203 -8.46 -10.86 -5.83
CA ALA A 203 -8.47 -9.42 -6.04
C ALA A 203 -9.90 -8.91 -6.30
N ALA A 204 -10.67 -9.59 -7.15
CA ALA A 204 -12.07 -9.27 -7.43
C ALA A 204 -12.94 -9.33 -6.16
N ARG A 205 -12.75 -10.35 -5.29
CA ARG A 205 -13.47 -10.47 -4.02
C ARG A 205 -13.16 -9.29 -3.07
N PHE A 206 -11.91 -8.85 -2.97
CA PHE A 206 -11.57 -7.69 -2.17
C PHE A 206 -12.16 -6.40 -2.73
N ALA A 207 -12.11 -6.21 -4.06
CA ALA A 207 -12.72 -5.06 -4.71
C ALA A 207 -14.25 -5.01 -4.50
N GLN A 208 -14.92 -6.15 -4.62
CA GLN A 208 -16.35 -6.28 -4.34
C GLN A 208 -16.68 -5.95 -2.88
N ALA A 209 -15.97 -6.53 -1.91
CA ALA A 209 -16.19 -6.27 -0.49
C ALA A 209 -15.96 -4.78 -0.13
N TRP A 210 -15.01 -4.12 -0.80
CA TRP A 210 -14.84 -2.68 -0.67
C TRP A 210 -16.05 -1.91 -1.20
N ALA A 211 -16.56 -2.25 -2.40
CA ALA A 211 -17.70 -1.58 -3.02
C ALA A 211 -18.99 -1.75 -2.19
N GLU A 212 -19.27 -2.97 -1.70
CA GLU A 212 -20.45 -3.26 -0.88
C GLU A 212 -20.47 -2.46 0.42
N GLY A 213 -19.33 -2.30 1.08
CA GLY A 213 -19.24 -1.49 2.30
C GLY A 213 -19.46 0.02 2.09
N THR A 214 -19.40 0.55 0.87
CA THR A 214 -19.74 1.94 0.53
C THR A 214 -21.24 2.18 0.37
N ALA A 215 -22.01 1.14 0.13
CA ALA A 215 -23.46 1.23 -0.09
C ALA A 215 -24.27 1.40 1.22
N VAL A 216 -23.65 1.19 2.39
CA VAL A 216 -24.30 1.30 3.71
C VAL A 216 -23.91 2.64 4.34
N ARG A 217 -24.45 3.75 3.83
CA ARG A 217 -24.46 5.07 4.47
C ARG A 217 -25.89 5.60 4.55
#